data_25141ac01687dc3a384f7d03dccefab2
#
_entry.id   25141ac01687dc3a384f7d03dccefab2
#
_cell.length_a   1.000
_cell.length_b   1.000
_cell.length_c   1.000
_cell.angle_alpha   90.00
_cell.angle_beta   90.00
_cell.angle_gamma   90.00
#
_symmetry.space_group_name_H-M   'P 1'
#
loop_
_entity.id
_entity.type
_entity.pdbx_description
1 polymer ?
#
loop_
_entity_poly.entity_id
_entity_poly.type
_entity_poly.pdbx_seq_one_letter_code
_entity_poly.pdbx_strand_id
1 'polypeptide(L)'
;MLKILQDRLQQYVNHELPDVQAGFRKGRGTRDQIANICWIMEKARSFQKNIYFCCIDYAKDFDCVDHNKLWKILQEIGIPDHLICLLRNLCSGQEATVRTGHGTEWFQIGKGVHQGCILSPCLFNFYAEYIMRNAGLMKHKLESRFPGEISEPQICRLHHTYGRK
;
A
#
# COMPACT_ATOMS: atom_id res chain seq x y z
N MET A 1 10.75 5.09 19.93
CA MET A 1 9.50 5.84 19.68
C MET A 1 8.80 5.34 18.41
N LEU A 2 9.41 5.39 17.22
CA LEU A 2 8.79 4.97 15.96
C LEU A 2 8.27 3.53 15.97
N LYS A 3 8.99 2.59 16.59
CA LYS A 3 8.57 1.19 16.70
C LYS A 3 7.27 1.04 17.51
N ILE A 4 7.10 1.81 18.58
CA ILE A 4 5.86 1.80 19.38
C ILE A 4 4.68 2.29 18.52
N LEU A 5 4.88 3.33 17.73
CA LEU A 5 3.86 3.82 16.81
C LEU A 5 3.55 2.78 15.72
N GLN A 6 4.58 2.12 15.18
CA GLN A 6 4.39 1.05 14.22
C GLN A 6 3.55 -0.09 14.81
N ASP A 7 3.89 -0.56 16.00
CA ASP A 7 3.17 -1.67 16.65
C ASP A 7 1.70 -1.32 16.91
N ARG A 8 1.41 -0.06 17.27
CA ARG A 8 0.03 0.43 17.42
C ARG A 8 -0.70 0.50 16.09
N LEU A 9 -0.07 1.03 15.04
CA LEU A 9 -0.67 1.12 13.71
C LEU A 9 -0.88 -0.27 13.09
N GLN A 10 -0.01 -1.23 13.40
CA GLN A 10 -0.10 -2.59 12.88
C GLN A 10 -1.42 -3.29 13.24
N GLN A 11 -2.03 -2.96 14.37
CA GLN A 11 -3.33 -3.49 14.77
C GLN A 11 -4.41 -3.06 13.78
N TYR A 12 -4.39 -1.77 13.36
CA TYR A 12 -5.31 -1.25 12.35
C TYR A 12 -5.02 -1.80 10.96
N VAL A 13 -3.75 -1.96 10.60
CA VAL A 13 -3.35 -2.59 9.32
C VAL A 13 -3.96 -3.98 9.17
N ASN A 14 -3.90 -4.78 10.24
CA ASN A 14 -4.41 -6.14 10.20
C ASN A 14 -5.94 -6.22 10.12
N HIS A 15 -6.64 -5.19 10.63
CA HIS A 15 -8.10 -5.12 10.61
C HIS A 15 -8.63 -4.52 9.30
N GLU A 16 -8.01 -3.45 8.80
CA GLU A 16 -8.54 -2.65 7.71
C GLU A 16 -8.08 -3.08 6.33
N LEU A 17 -6.89 -3.69 6.25
CA LEU A 17 -6.39 -4.15 4.96
C LEU A 17 -6.94 -5.54 4.63
N PRO A 18 -7.48 -5.72 3.42
CA PRO A 18 -7.99 -7.02 2.98
C PRO A 18 -6.85 -8.05 2.93
N ASP A 19 -7.22 -9.33 3.05
CA ASP A 19 -6.25 -10.43 3.03
C ASP A 19 -5.49 -10.55 1.71
N VAL A 20 -6.07 -10.08 0.62
CA VAL A 20 -5.42 -10.03 -0.69
C VAL A 20 -4.27 -9.02 -0.77
N GLN A 21 -4.23 -8.04 0.14
CA GLN A 21 -3.12 -7.08 0.22
C GLN A 21 -1.90 -7.75 0.83
N ALA A 22 -0.87 -7.98 0.03
CA ALA A 22 0.35 -8.66 0.44
C ALA A 22 1.55 -7.72 0.63
N GLY A 23 1.55 -6.54 0.01
CA GLY A 23 2.65 -5.59 0.06
C GLY A 23 2.97 -5.15 1.48
N PHE A 24 4.24 -5.24 1.87
CA PHE A 24 4.74 -4.82 3.18
C PHE A 24 4.04 -5.44 4.40
N ARG A 25 3.43 -6.62 4.23
CA ARG A 25 2.82 -7.37 5.34
C ARG A 25 3.72 -8.52 5.78
N LYS A 26 3.83 -8.68 7.10
CA LYS A 26 4.59 -9.79 7.71
C LYS A 26 3.96 -11.13 7.30
N GLY A 27 4.80 -12.07 6.88
CA GLY A 27 4.34 -13.41 6.47
C GLY A 27 3.72 -13.48 5.07
N ARG A 28 3.76 -12.40 4.30
CA ARG A 28 3.30 -12.35 2.90
C ARG A 28 4.50 -12.15 1.99
N GLY A 29 4.91 -13.19 1.29
CA GLY A 29 6.08 -13.15 0.41
C GLY A 29 5.71 -12.95 -1.07
N THR A 30 6.63 -12.39 -1.85
CA THR A 30 6.47 -12.29 -3.31
C THR A 30 6.29 -13.67 -3.94
N ARG A 31 6.97 -14.69 -3.41
CA ARG A 31 6.88 -16.07 -3.88
C ARG A 31 5.46 -16.61 -3.76
N ASP A 32 4.78 -16.30 -2.64
CA ASP A 32 3.39 -16.74 -2.41
C ASP A 32 2.43 -16.07 -3.39
N GLN A 33 2.67 -14.79 -3.72
CA GLN A 33 1.87 -14.05 -4.69
C GLN A 33 2.06 -14.58 -6.12
N ILE A 34 3.28 -14.95 -6.48
CA ILE A 34 3.56 -15.61 -7.76
C ILE A 34 2.83 -16.95 -7.85
N ALA A 35 2.89 -17.76 -6.78
CA ALA A 35 2.19 -19.03 -6.71
C ALA A 35 0.67 -18.85 -6.85
N ASN A 36 0.08 -17.84 -6.22
CA ASN A 36 -1.34 -17.51 -6.35
C ASN A 36 -1.71 -17.16 -7.80
N ILE A 37 -0.90 -16.36 -8.49
CA ILE A 37 -1.13 -16.04 -9.90
C ILE A 37 -1.05 -17.29 -10.78
N CYS A 38 -0.02 -18.12 -10.59
CA CYS A 38 0.12 -19.38 -11.31
C CYS A 38 -1.10 -20.28 -11.07
N TRP A 39 -1.55 -20.41 -9.82
CA TRP A 39 -2.73 -21.19 -9.49
C TRP A 39 -4.00 -20.67 -10.18
N ILE A 40 -4.22 -19.34 -10.20
CA ILE A 40 -5.35 -18.72 -10.91
C ILE A 40 -5.30 -19.04 -12.40
N MET A 41 -4.11 -18.93 -13.03
CA MET A 41 -3.93 -19.26 -14.44
C MET A 41 -4.21 -20.73 -14.75
N GLU A 42 -3.74 -21.64 -13.92
CA GLU A 42 -4.00 -23.10 -14.07
C GLU A 42 -5.48 -23.41 -13.92
N LYS A 43 -6.15 -22.81 -12.93
CA LYS A 43 -7.59 -22.97 -12.77
C LYS A 43 -8.38 -22.42 -13.95
N ALA A 44 -8.07 -21.21 -14.41
CA ALA A 44 -8.73 -20.65 -15.57
C ALA A 44 -8.56 -21.54 -16.81
N ARG A 45 -7.36 -22.10 -17.00
CA ARG A 45 -7.06 -23.03 -18.10
C ARG A 45 -7.87 -24.32 -17.96
N SER A 46 -7.96 -24.89 -16.79
CA SER A 46 -8.72 -26.13 -16.54
C SER A 46 -10.22 -25.96 -16.82
N PHE A 47 -10.76 -24.76 -16.60
CA PHE A 47 -12.16 -24.43 -16.90
C PHE A 47 -12.37 -23.77 -18.26
N GLN A 48 -11.32 -23.67 -19.09
CA GLN A 48 -11.35 -22.99 -20.40
C GLN A 48 -11.93 -21.58 -20.32
N LYS A 49 -11.60 -20.83 -19.27
CA LYS A 49 -12.03 -19.46 -19.05
C LYS A 49 -10.91 -18.47 -19.36
N ASN A 50 -11.26 -17.41 -20.07
CA ASN A 50 -10.33 -16.31 -20.30
C ASN A 50 -10.23 -15.48 -19.01
N ILE A 51 -9.00 -15.17 -18.64
CA ILE A 51 -8.69 -14.24 -17.55
C ILE A 51 -7.85 -13.09 -18.08
N TYR A 52 -8.05 -11.92 -17.49
CA TYR A 52 -7.33 -10.71 -17.83
C TYR A 52 -6.65 -10.18 -16.57
N PHE A 53 -5.36 -9.91 -16.65
CA PHE A 53 -4.60 -9.30 -15.57
C PHE A 53 -4.36 -7.82 -15.87
N CYS A 54 -4.58 -6.98 -14.89
CA CYS A 54 -4.19 -5.58 -14.93
C CYS A 54 -3.10 -5.37 -13.88
N CYS A 55 -1.89 -5.05 -14.33
CA CYS A 55 -0.78 -4.70 -13.45
C CYS A 55 -0.68 -3.18 -13.37
N ILE A 56 -0.71 -2.66 -12.13
CA ILE A 56 -0.58 -1.23 -11.86
C ILE A 56 0.74 -1.03 -11.13
N ASP A 57 1.63 -0.28 -11.75
CA ASP A 57 2.90 0.14 -11.18
C ASP A 57 2.85 1.63 -10.84
N TYR A 58 3.23 1.99 -9.63
CA TYR A 58 3.24 3.38 -9.19
C TYR A 58 4.62 3.99 -9.47
N ALA A 59 4.68 5.07 -10.22
CA ALA A 59 5.94 5.69 -10.64
C ALA A 59 6.78 6.22 -9.46
N LYS A 60 6.15 6.64 -8.37
CA LYS A 60 6.79 7.21 -7.18
C LYS A 60 5.94 6.93 -5.94
N ASP A 61 5.89 5.68 -5.53
CA ASP A 61 4.97 5.17 -4.50
C ASP A 61 4.95 6.04 -3.23
N PHE A 62 6.10 6.14 -2.57
CA PHE A 62 6.21 6.84 -1.30
C PHE A 62 6.21 8.37 -1.47
N ASP A 63 6.76 8.88 -2.56
CA ASP A 63 6.92 10.33 -2.79
C ASP A 63 5.59 11.00 -3.18
N CYS A 64 4.60 10.23 -3.67
CA CYS A 64 3.32 10.74 -4.14
C CYS A 64 2.25 10.84 -3.04
N VAL A 65 2.53 10.38 -1.83
CA VAL A 65 1.56 10.40 -0.72
C VAL A 65 1.24 11.83 -0.32
N ASP A 66 0.00 12.26 -0.54
CA ASP A 66 -0.50 13.56 -0.07
C ASP A 66 -0.81 13.48 1.42
N HIS A 67 -0.15 14.31 2.23
CA HIS A 67 -0.31 14.31 3.67
C HIS A 67 -1.75 14.64 4.09
N ASN A 68 -2.41 15.61 3.45
CA ASN A 68 -3.77 16.01 3.83
C ASN A 68 -4.78 14.90 3.56
N LYS A 69 -4.61 14.20 2.44
CA LYS A 69 -5.42 13.02 2.12
C LYS A 69 -5.13 11.89 3.09
N LEU A 70 -3.85 11.64 3.39
CA LEU A 70 -3.45 10.59 4.31
C LEU A 70 -4.11 10.77 5.67
N TRP A 71 -4.10 11.98 6.24
CA TRP A 71 -4.71 12.24 7.55
C TRP A 71 -6.22 12.00 7.55
N LYS A 72 -6.92 12.36 6.48
CA LYS A 72 -8.35 12.06 6.33
C LYS A 72 -8.60 10.55 6.26
N ILE A 73 -7.80 9.83 5.48
CA ILE A 73 -7.89 8.38 5.37
C ILE A 73 -7.71 7.72 6.75
N LEU A 74 -6.72 8.15 7.52
CA LEU A 74 -6.47 7.60 8.85
C LEU A 74 -7.63 7.88 9.82
N GLN A 75 -8.28 9.04 9.71
CA GLN A 75 -9.49 9.36 10.48
C GLN A 75 -10.68 8.48 10.06
N GLU A 76 -10.92 8.31 8.76
CA GLU A 76 -11.98 7.46 8.22
C GLU A 76 -11.85 5.99 8.64
N ILE A 77 -10.62 5.51 8.77
CA ILE A 77 -10.29 4.16 9.26
C ILE A 77 -10.52 4.03 10.78
N GLY A 78 -10.69 5.13 11.49
CA GLY A 78 -10.91 5.13 12.95
C GLY A 78 -9.61 5.09 13.76
N ILE A 79 -8.50 5.52 13.19
CA ILE A 79 -7.27 5.71 13.96
C ILE A 79 -7.45 6.89 14.92
N PRO A 80 -7.15 6.73 16.21
CA PRO A 80 -7.35 7.78 17.21
C PRO A 80 -6.60 9.08 16.87
N ASP A 81 -7.26 10.21 17.10
CA ASP A 81 -6.73 11.54 16.75
C ASP A 81 -5.36 11.83 17.38
N HIS A 82 -5.10 11.33 18.59
CA HIS A 82 -3.79 11.52 19.22
C HIS A 82 -2.66 10.82 18.46
N LEU A 83 -2.92 9.65 17.85
CA LEU A 83 -1.92 8.97 16.99
C LEU A 83 -1.74 9.72 15.68
N ILE A 84 -2.81 10.21 15.08
CA ILE A 84 -2.75 11.02 13.87
C ILE A 84 -1.98 12.32 14.12
N CYS A 85 -2.21 12.96 15.27
CA CYS A 85 -1.47 14.15 15.66
C CYS A 85 0.03 13.89 15.80
N LEU A 86 0.42 12.78 16.42
CA LEU A 86 1.83 12.37 16.51
C LEU A 86 2.46 12.13 15.14
N LEU A 87 1.75 11.43 14.25
CA LEU A 87 2.22 11.18 12.88
C LEU A 87 2.35 12.49 12.09
N ARG A 88 1.38 13.38 12.23
CA ARG A 88 1.38 14.70 11.59
C ARG A 88 2.57 15.53 12.06
N ASN A 89 2.86 15.55 13.36
CA ASN A 89 4.01 16.25 13.91
C ASN A 89 5.34 15.65 13.45
N LEU A 90 5.42 14.33 13.25
CA LEU A 90 6.61 13.69 12.68
C LEU A 90 6.85 14.05 11.21
N CYS A 91 5.79 14.30 10.45
CA CYS A 91 5.87 14.68 9.04
C CYS A 91 5.95 16.20 8.82
N SER A 92 5.60 16.99 9.84
CA SER A 92 5.59 18.45 9.77
C SER A 92 7.01 19.01 9.88
N GLY A 93 7.29 20.01 9.04
CA GLY A 93 8.57 20.75 9.09
C GLY A 93 9.78 19.91 8.68
N GLN A 94 9.58 18.81 7.97
CA GLN A 94 10.71 18.04 7.44
C GLN A 94 11.40 18.83 6.32
N GLU A 95 12.72 18.92 6.44
CA GLU A 95 13.57 19.55 5.46
C GLU A 95 14.57 18.53 4.92
N ALA A 96 14.89 18.66 3.65
CA ALA A 96 15.96 17.88 3.02
C ALA A 96 17.00 18.79 2.40
N THR A 97 18.20 18.26 2.28
CA THR A 97 19.30 18.97 1.66
C THR A 97 19.86 18.17 0.50
N VAL A 98 20.20 18.86 -0.56
CA VAL A 98 20.99 18.31 -1.66
C VAL A 98 22.36 18.98 -1.64
N ARG A 99 23.40 18.17 -1.49
CA ARG A 99 24.78 18.63 -1.57
C ARG A 99 25.23 18.56 -3.03
N THR A 100 25.38 19.70 -3.64
CA THR A 100 25.92 19.82 -5.00
C THR A 100 27.35 20.34 -4.93
N GLY A 101 28.10 20.22 -6.04
CA GLY A 101 29.44 20.82 -6.15
C GLY A 101 29.47 22.34 -5.98
N HIS A 102 28.33 23.02 -6.06
CA HIS A 102 28.15 24.47 -5.95
C HIS A 102 27.60 24.95 -4.60
N GLY A 103 27.26 24.02 -3.69
CA GLY A 103 26.70 24.38 -2.37
C GLY A 103 25.67 23.36 -1.85
N THR A 104 25.06 23.72 -0.72
CA THR A 104 24.01 22.95 -0.07
C THR A 104 22.71 23.73 -0.17
N GLU A 105 21.71 23.16 -0.82
CA GLU A 105 20.38 23.74 -0.91
C GLU A 105 19.42 23.01 0.02
N TRP A 106 18.63 23.77 0.77
CA TRP A 106 17.60 23.26 1.67
C TRP A 106 16.23 23.43 1.03
N PHE A 107 15.39 22.42 1.14
CA PHE A 107 14.00 22.50 0.71
C PHE A 107 13.08 21.77 1.68
N GLN A 108 11.86 22.25 1.79
CA GLN A 108 10.84 21.64 2.64
C GLN A 108 10.15 20.48 1.93
N ILE A 109 9.92 19.38 2.69
CA ILE A 109 9.19 18.23 2.22
C ILE A 109 7.71 18.43 2.53
N GLY A 110 6.91 18.72 1.51
CA GLY A 110 5.47 18.99 1.64
C GLY A 110 4.57 17.78 1.37
N LYS A 111 5.14 16.66 0.86
CA LYS A 111 4.41 15.44 0.51
C LYS A 111 5.33 14.23 0.57
N GLY A 112 4.74 13.05 0.50
CA GLY A 112 5.49 11.80 0.53
C GLY A 112 5.69 11.26 1.95
N VAL A 113 6.11 10.01 2.01
CA VAL A 113 6.55 9.34 3.23
C VAL A 113 7.99 8.88 3.04
N HIS A 114 8.80 9.06 4.06
CA HIS A 114 10.25 8.87 3.97
C HIS A 114 10.61 7.41 3.68
N GLN A 115 11.29 7.15 2.56
CA GLN A 115 11.80 5.82 2.23
C GLN A 115 12.83 5.38 3.28
N GLY A 116 12.67 4.16 3.79
CA GLY A 116 13.49 3.63 4.89
C GLY A 116 12.94 3.89 6.29
N CYS A 117 11.92 4.74 6.47
CA CYS A 117 11.22 4.85 7.74
C CYS A 117 10.33 3.63 7.97
N ILE A 118 10.35 3.08 9.18
CA ILE A 118 9.56 1.89 9.54
C ILE A 118 8.04 2.10 9.47
N LEU A 119 7.56 3.35 9.52
CA LEU A 119 6.14 3.71 9.42
C LEU A 119 5.67 3.82 7.98
N SER A 120 6.55 4.16 7.04
CA SER A 120 6.18 4.47 5.66
C SER A 120 5.45 3.34 4.94
N PRO A 121 5.84 2.07 5.08
CA PRO A 121 5.09 0.97 4.46
C PRO A 121 3.66 0.85 4.96
N CYS A 122 3.44 1.07 6.24
CA CYS A 122 2.12 1.02 6.85
C CYS A 122 1.23 2.18 6.35
N LEU A 123 1.75 3.40 6.36
CA LEU A 123 1.04 4.60 5.90
C LEU A 123 0.73 4.52 4.40
N PHE A 124 1.68 4.04 3.61
CA PHE A 124 1.47 3.81 2.19
C PHE A 124 0.39 2.76 1.93
N ASN A 125 0.37 1.67 2.67
CA ASN A 125 -0.66 0.63 2.53
C ASN A 125 -2.07 1.18 2.75
N PHE A 126 -2.30 2.00 3.77
CA PHE A 126 -3.59 2.66 3.98
C PHE A 126 -3.95 3.59 2.82
N TYR A 127 -2.99 4.37 2.36
CA TYR A 127 -3.18 5.31 1.25
C TYR A 127 -3.49 4.60 -0.06
N ALA A 128 -2.72 3.56 -0.41
CA ALA A 128 -2.93 2.76 -1.61
C ALA A 128 -4.26 2.02 -1.59
N GLU A 129 -4.63 1.44 -0.44
CA GLU A 129 -5.92 0.76 -0.27
C GLU A 129 -7.09 1.71 -0.51
N TYR A 130 -7.03 2.91 0.06
CA TYR A 130 -8.05 3.93 -0.15
C TYR A 130 -8.18 4.33 -1.63
N ILE A 131 -7.06 4.55 -2.32
CA ILE A 131 -7.07 4.85 -3.76
C ILE A 131 -7.72 3.72 -4.54
N MET A 132 -7.34 2.47 -4.27
CA MET A 132 -7.87 1.31 -4.99
C MET A 132 -9.37 1.11 -4.76
N ARG A 133 -9.86 1.33 -3.53
CA ARG A 133 -11.30 1.29 -3.22
C ARG A 133 -12.08 2.37 -3.98
N ASN A 134 -11.53 3.59 -4.06
CA ASN A 134 -12.20 4.73 -4.70
C ASN A 134 -12.03 4.77 -6.23
N ALA A 135 -11.01 4.14 -6.78
CA ALA A 135 -10.82 4.04 -8.22
C ALA A 135 -11.86 3.14 -8.93
N GLY A 136 -12.78 2.53 -8.17
CA GLY A 136 -13.80 1.64 -8.73
C GLY A 136 -13.27 0.28 -9.20
N LEU A 137 -11.96 0.07 -9.12
CA LEU A 137 -11.31 -1.19 -9.52
C LEU A 137 -11.76 -2.37 -8.64
N MET A 138 -12.25 -2.10 -7.44
CA MET A 138 -12.80 -3.10 -6.52
C MET A 138 -14.30 -3.35 -6.70
N LYS A 139 -15.02 -2.47 -7.43
CA LYS A 139 -16.48 -2.60 -7.62
C LYS A 139 -16.84 -3.61 -8.71
N HIS A 140 -15.94 -3.96 -9.60
CA HIS A 140 -16.13 -5.13 -10.43
C HIS A 140 -15.89 -6.38 -9.55
N LYS A 141 -16.93 -6.74 -8.80
CA LYS A 141 -17.17 -8.14 -8.47
C LYS A 141 -17.11 -8.86 -9.81
N LEU A 142 -15.98 -9.45 -10.13
CA LEU A 142 -15.98 -10.56 -11.05
C LEU A 142 -16.94 -11.56 -10.39
N GLU A 143 -18.17 -11.60 -10.87
CA GLU A 143 -19.03 -12.72 -10.60
C GLU A 143 -18.32 -13.93 -11.17
N SER A 144 -17.50 -14.52 -10.32
CA SER A 144 -16.84 -15.78 -10.63
C SER A 144 -17.92 -16.85 -10.65
N ARG A 145 -18.55 -17.04 -11.80
CA ARG A 145 -19.35 -18.22 -12.10
C ARG A 145 -18.44 -19.44 -12.24
N PHE A 146 -17.64 -19.69 -11.24
CA PHE A 146 -17.02 -20.98 -11.07
C PHE A 146 -17.93 -21.79 -10.14
N PRO A 147 -18.54 -22.89 -10.56
CA PRO A 147 -19.25 -23.79 -9.66
C PRO A 147 -18.21 -24.45 -8.76
N GLY A 148 -18.17 -24.05 -7.49
CA GLY A 148 -17.25 -24.54 -6.46
C GLY A 148 -16.10 -23.60 -6.13
N GLU A 149 -16.27 -22.82 -5.09
CA GLU A 149 -15.22 -22.25 -4.23
C GLU A 149 -14.17 -21.25 -4.79
N ILE A 150 -14.54 -20.36 -5.70
CA ILE A 150 -13.79 -19.09 -5.80
C ILE A 150 -14.77 -17.96 -5.51
N SER A 151 -15.00 -17.69 -4.24
CA SER A 151 -16.01 -16.72 -3.80
C SER A 151 -15.51 -15.27 -3.76
N GLU A 152 -14.25 -14.98 -4.09
CA GLU A 152 -13.71 -13.62 -4.10
C GLU A 152 -12.79 -13.35 -5.30
N PRO A 153 -12.94 -12.18 -5.96
CA PRO A 153 -12.02 -11.76 -6.98
C PRO A 153 -10.64 -11.52 -6.35
N GLN A 154 -9.70 -12.40 -6.62
CA GLN A 154 -8.34 -12.25 -6.16
C GLN A 154 -7.63 -11.17 -7.01
N ILE A 155 -7.71 -9.92 -6.57
CA ILE A 155 -6.87 -8.87 -7.13
C ILE A 155 -5.48 -9.05 -6.53
N CYS A 156 -4.59 -9.64 -7.31
CA CYS A 156 -3.20 -9.78 -6.91
C CYS A 156 -2.52 -8.41 -7.00
N ARG A 157 -2.28 -7.77 -5.86
CA ARG A 157 -1.55 -6.49 -5.78
C ARG A 157 -0.08 -6.79 -5.56
N LEU A 158 0.68 -6.69 -6.62
CA LEU A 158 2.15 -6.72 -6.56
C LEU A 158 2.64 -5.28 -6.43
N HIS A 159 3.04 -4.89 -5.24
CA HIS A 159 3.84 -3.68 -5.05
C HIS A 159 5.31 -4.05 -5.25
N HIS A 160 5.87 -3.65 -6.38
CA HIS A 160 7.27 -3.86 -6.68
C HIS A 160 8.03 -2.58 -6.35
N THR A 161 8.62 -2.52 -5.17
CA THR A 161 9.60 -1.48 -4.85
C THR A 161 10.94 -1.90 -5.42
N TYR A 162 11.30 -1.34 -6.56
CA TYR A 162 12.68 -1.38 -7.03
C TYR A 162 13.51 -0.45 -6.14
N GLY A 163 14.21 -1.04 -5.18
CA GLY A 163 15.32 -0.36 -4.52
C GLY A 163 16.44 -0.19 -5.56
N ARG A 164 16.58 0.98 -6.12
CA ARG A 164 17.83 1.34 -6.80
C ARG A 164 18.91 1.43 -5.73
N LYS A 165 19.95 0.58 -5.89
CA LYS A 165 21.22 0.70 -5.21
C LYS A 165 21.92 2.01 -5.61
#